data_416716f3e2b073f768c54ed65ffea3c2
#
_entry.id   416716f3e2b073f768c54ed65ffea3c2
#
_cell.length_a   1.000
_cell.length_b   1.000
_cell.length_c   1.000
_cell.angle_alpha   90.00
_cell.angle_beta   90.00
_cell.angle_gamma   90.00
#
_symmetry.space_group_name_H-M   'P 1'
#
loop_
_entity.id
_entity.type
_entity.pdbx_description
1 polymer ?
#
loop_
_entity_poly.entity_id
_entity_poly.type
_entity_poly.pdbx_seq_one_letter_code
_entity_poly.pdbx_strand_id
1 'polypeptide(L)'
;AGETRPRSMVNDEGMLAVLRGVNMNPGADPEDMVSIRIWIDEHRVISSRRRRLLSIDDICEALHAGNGPTTPGDFLVMLIERLADRIGGFVDSIEDRMDDAEDEISKDKAPGFRQRLSALRRQVAEVRRFLAPQRDALDRLTRQSGPWLSEAEAHSLRQEADRITRFLEDLDLARERAVVLQEELLSLIAQEQNARMYVLSVVAAIFLPLTFVTGLLGMNVGGLPGLESPVGFAWSIVIMIVTGICLSLFFRWKKWL
;
A
#
# COMPACT_ATOMS: atom_id res chain seq x y z
N ALA A 1 -28.86 -8.71 -3.47
CA ALA A 1 -28.66 -7.32 -3.12
C ALA A 1 -27.16 -7.07 -3.04
N GLY A 2 -26.66 -6.24 -3.95
CA GLY A 2 -25.25 -5.90 -4.06
C GLY A 2 -24.71 -5.23 -2.80
N GLU A 3 -23.45 -4.93 -2.87
CA GLU A 3 -22.64 -4.18 -1.89
C GLU A 3 -23.42 -2.99 -1.32
N THR A 4 -23.79 -3.05 -0.03
CA THR A 4 -24.49 -1.95 0.64
C THR A 4 -23.49 -1.04 1.30
N ARG A 5 -23.46 0.23 0.92
CA ARG A 5 -22.67 1.26 1.61
C ARG A 5 -23.25 1.51 3.01
N PRO A 6 -22.41 1.75 4.02
CA PRO A 6 -22.86 2.20 5.33
C PRO A 6 -23.75 3.43 5.24
N ARG A 7 -24.83 3.42 6.01
CA ARG A 7 -25.81 4.52 6.08
C ARG A 7 -26.70 4.35 7.30
N SER A 8 -27.28 5.43 7.76
CA SER A 8 -28.31 5.44 8.79
C SER A 8 -29.55 6.22 8.32
N MET A 9 -30.71 5.81 8.79
CA MET A 9 -31.99 6.45 8.57
C MET A 9 -32.77 6.37 9.88
N VAL A 10 -33.23 7.51 10.36
CA VAL A 10 -34.07 7.62 11.56
C VAL A 10 -35.45 8.11 11.13
N ASN A 11 -36.49 7.51 11.67
CA ASN A 11 -37.89 7.93 11.51
C ASN A 11 -38.61 7.85 12.85
N ASP A 12 -39.89 8.19 12.89
CA ASP A 12 -40.71 8.22 14.11
C ASP A 12 -40.88 6.83 14.77
N GLU A 13 -40.74 5.76 13.99
CA GLU A 13 -40.90 4.37 14.46
C GLU A 13 -39.60 3.72 14.95
N GLY A 14 -38.43 4.28 14.60
CA GLY A 14 -37.15 3.72 14.97
C GLY A 14 -36.02 4.13 14.04
N MET A 15 -34.96 3.36 14.05
CA MET A 15 -33.72 3.62 13.32
C MET A 15 -33.29 2.40 12.50
N LEU A 16 -32.95 2.61 11.24
CA LEU A 16 -32.27 1.63 10.38
C LEU A 16 -30.81 2.06 10.19
N ALA A 17 -29.88 1.20 10.56
CA ALA A 17 -28.47 1.36 10.24
C ALA A 17 -27.95 0.22 9.38
N VAL A 18 -27.08 0.53 8.44
CA VAL A 18 -26.23 -0.42 7.71
C VAL A 18 -24.81 -0.06 8.03
N LEU A 19 -24.10 -0.97 8.70
CA LEU A 19 -22.72 -0.81 9.13
C LEU A 19 -21.86 -1.94 8.54
N ARG A 20 -20.54 -1.76 8.61
CA ARG A 20 -19.57 -2.77 8.20
C ARG A 20 -18.51 -2.97 9.26
N GLY A 21 -18.07 -4.21 9.41
CA GLY A 21 -16.92 -4.59 10.22
C GLY A 21 -15.89 -5.35 9.40
N VAL A 22 -14.67 -5.34 9.87
CA VAL A 22 -13.55 -6.10 9.28
C VAL A 22 -13.90 -7.59 9.23
N ASN A 23 -13.53 -8.24 8.14
CA ASN A 23 -13.81 -9.65 7.93
C ASN A 23 -12.74 -10.51 8.61
N MET A 24 -13.00 -10.94 9.81
CA MET A 24 -12.11 -11.81 10.61
C MET A 24 -12.43 -13.29 10.46
N ASN A 25 -13.17 -13.70 9.41
CA ASN A 25 -13.47 -15.09 9.15
C ASN A 25 -12.22 -15.84 8.66
N PRO A 26 -12.03 -17.12 9.03
CA PRO A 26 -10.87 -17.89 8.59
C PRO A 26 -10.75 -17.93 7.05
N GLY A 27 -9.58 -17.55 6.53
CA GLY A 27 -9.29 -17.55 5.11
C GLY A 27 -9.92 -16.39 4.29
N ALA A 28 -10.50 -15.40 4.96
CA ALA A 28 -11.05 -14.22 4.31
C ALA A 28 -10.06 -13.04 4.37
N ASP A 29 -10.16 -12.15 3.40
CA ASP A 29 -9.40 -10.90 3.41
C ASP A 29 -10.09 -9.89 4.35
N PRO A 30 -9.35 -9.30 5.30
CA PRO A 30 -9.92 -8.35 6.28
C PRO A 30 -10.62 -7.14 5.64
N GLU A 31 -10.12 -6.65 4.52
CA GLU A 31 -10.69 -5.54 3.76
C GLU A 31 -12.00 -5.87 3.06
N ASP A 32 -12.34 -7.16 2.86
CA ASP A 32 -13.66 -7.58 2.38
C ASP A 32 -14.70 -7.51 3.50
N MET A 33 -14.97 -6.28 3.93
CA MET A 33 -15.76 -5.97 5.12
C MET A 33 -17.16 -6.58 5.07
N VAL A 34 -17.58 -7.17 6.21
CA VAL A 34 -18.89 -7.79 6.39
C VAL A 34 -19.93 -6.73 6.73
N SER A 35 -21.06 -6.72 6.02
CA SER A 35 -22.18 -5.80 6.28
C SER A 35 -23.16 -6.38 7.28
N ILE A 36 -23.64 -5.54 8.18
CA ILE A 36 -24.77 -5.80 9.08
C ILE A 36 -25.85 -4.73 8.84
N ARG A 37 -27.10 -5.15 8.89
CA ARG A 37 -28.27 -4.28 8.90
C ARG A 37 -28.93 -4.40 10.25
N ILE A 38 -29.29 -3.29 10.84
CA ILE A 38 -29.83 -3.22 12.19
C ILE A 38 -31.05 -2.31 12.12
N TRP A 39 -32.16 -2.82 12.65
CA TRP A 39 -33.32 -2.01 12.99
C TRP A 39 -33.41 -1.93 14.49
N ILE A 40 -33.62 -0.72 15.03
CA ILE A 40 -33.77 -0.44 16.46
C ILE A 40 -35.01 0.41 16.67
N ASP A 41 -35.86 -0.04 17.59
CA ASP A 41 -36.93 0.76 18.17
C ASP A 41 -36.78 0.80 19.72
N GLU A 42 -37.72 1.40 20.42
CA GLU A 42 -37.68 1.54 21.90
C GLU A 42 -37.56 0.21 22.65
N HIS A 43 -37.99 -0.90 22.07
CA HIS A 43 -38.21 -2.15 22.77
C HIS A 43 -37.39 -3.31 22.23
N ARG A 44 -36.87 -3.21 21.00
CA ARG A 44 -36.22 -4.32 20.32
C ARG A 44 -35.16 -3.91 19.33
N VAL A 45 -34.27 -4.88 19.08
CA VAL A 45 -33.26 -4.80 18.05
C VAL A 45 -33.43 -5.99 17.08
N ILE A 46 -33.49 -5.70 15.79
CA ILE A 46 -33.52 -6.73 14.73
C ILE A 46 -32.27 -6.54 13.90
N SER A 47 -31.42 -7.58 13.85
CA SER A 47 -30.21 -7.55 13.00
C SER A 47 -30.25 -8.62 11.93
N SER A 48 -29.64 -8.30 10.77
CA SER A 48 -29.51 -9.24 9.64
C SER A 48 -28.11 -9.12 9.03
N ARG A 49 -27.47 -10.26 8.88
CA ARG A 49 -26.15 -10.39 8.23
C ARG A 49 -26.10 -11.61 7.32
N ARG A 50 -25.25 -11.58 6.29
CA ARG A 50 -25.05 -12.71 5.37
C ARG A 50 -23.86 -13.58 5.75
N ARG A 51 -22.83 -12.98 6.32
CA ARG A 51 -21.62 -13.63 6.77
C ARG A 51 -21.48 -13.47 8.29
N ARG A 52 -20.72 -14.33 8.90
CA ARG A 52 -20.39 -14.23 10.32
C ARG A 52 -19.68 -12.91 10.59
N LEU A 53 -20.05 -12.23 11.66
CA LEU A 53 -19.48 -10.99 12.14
C LEU A 53 -19.14 -11.16 13.63
N LEU A 54 -17.87 -11.26 13.94
CA LEU A 54 -17.40 -11.58 15.29
C LEU A 54 -17.89 -10.57 16.35
N SER A 55 -18.03 -9.30 15.98
CA SER A 55 -18.58 -8.28 16.88
C SER A 55 -19.99 -8.60 17.39
N ILE A 56 -20.80 -9.31 16.62
CA ILE A 56 -22.12 -9.79 17.07
C ILE A 56 -21.97 -11.05 17.94
N ASP A 57 -21.04 -11.92 17.59
CA ASP A 57 -20.79 -13.11 18.38
C ASP A 57 -20.33 -12.74 19.80
N ASP A 58 -19.45 -11.73 19.95
CA ASP A 58 -19.03 -11.20 21.25
C ASP A 58 -20.22 -10.67 22.08
N ILE A 59 -21.15 -9.96 21.43
CA ILE A 59 -22.36 -9.46 22.09
C ILE A 59 -23.25 -10.62 22.54
N CYS A 60 -23.40 -11.64 21.70
CA CYS A 60 -24.16 -12.84 22.08
C CYS A 60 -23.52 -13.58 23.28
N GLU A 61 -22.20 -13.68 23.29
CA GLU A 61 -21.45 -14.25 24.42
C GLU A 61 -21.62 -13.41 25.69
N ALA A 62 -21.54 -12.09 25.60
CA ALA A 62 -21.77 -11.18 26.70
C ALA A 62 -23.22 -11.33 27.28
N LEU A 63 -24.22 -11.44 26.38
CA LEU A 63 -25.61 -11.69 26.78
C LEU A 63 -25.77 -13.04 27.53
N HIS A 64 -25.16 -14.10 27.06
CA HIS A 64 -25.17 -15.39 27.71
C HIS A 64 -24.47 -15.36 29.08
N ALA A 65 -23.43 -14.56 29.23
CA ALA A 65 -22.70 -14.38 30.49
C ALA A 65 -23.39 -13.39 31.45
N GLY A 66 -24.51 -12.79 31.08
CA GLY A 66 -25.23 -11.82 31.89
C GLY A 66 -24.63 -10.42 31.95
N ASN A 67 -23.63 -10.13 31.08
CA ASN A 67 -22.92 -8.85 30.98
C ASN A 67 -23.22 -8.15 29.64
N GLY A 68 -24.29 -8.55 28.95
CA GLY A 68 -24.68 -8.01 27.67
C GLY A 68 -25.47 -6.70 27.79
N PRO A 69 -25.79 -6.08 26.64
CA PRO A 69 -26.55 -4.83 26.58
C PRO A 69 -27.95 -5.00 27.18
N THR A 70 -28.40 -3.98 27.91
CA THR A 70 -29.68 -3.98 28.62
C THR A 70 -30.77 -3.17 27.93
N THR A 71 -30.39 -2.25 27.05
CA THR A 71 -31.28 -1.40 26.23
C THR A 71 -30.93 -1.56 24.74
N PRO A 72 -31.84 -1.18 23.84
CA PRO A 72 -31.53 -1.11 22.41
C PRO A 72 -30.41 -0.13 22.07
N GLY A 73 -30.32 1.00 22.79
CA GLY A 73 -29.24 1.97 22.65
C GLY A 73 -27.89 1.42 23.12
N ASP A 74 -27.87 0.72 24.27
CA ASP A 74 -26.68 0.03 24.80
C ASP A 74 -26.16 -1.04 23.81
N PHE A 75 -27.07 -1.80 23.18
CA PHE A 75 -26.71 -2.73 22.11
C PHE A 75 -26.00 -2.02 20.94
N LEU A 76 -26.52 -0.84 20.51
CA LEU A 76 -25.91 -0.10 19.41
C LEU A 76 -24.52 0.40 19.76
N VAL A 77 -24.36 0.96 20.97
CA VAL A 77 -23.05 1.44 21.48
C VAL A 77 -22.06 0.28 21.52
N MET A 78 -22.42 -0.82 22.17
CA MET A 78 -21.54 -2.00 22.29
C MET A 78 -21.17 -2.56 20.90
N LEU A 79 -22.10 -2.62 19.97
CA LEU A 79 -21.81 -3.08 18.62
C LEU A 79 -20.80 -2.17 17.90
N ILE A 80 -21.00 -0.86 17.96
CA ILE A 80 -20.11 0.09 17.28
C ILE A 80 -18.73 0.06 17.93
N GLU A 81 -18.63 -0.02 19.25
CA GLU A 81 -17.38 -0.19 19.98
C GLU A 81 -16.62 -1.45 19.50
N ARG A 82 -17.30 -2.62 19.46
CA ARG A 82 -16.68 -3.87 18.97
C ARG A 82 -16.27 -3.82 17.50
N LEU A 83 -17.03 -3.08 16.68
CA LEU A 83 -16.65 -2.83 15.29
C LEU A 83 -15.41 -1.94 15.22
N ALA A 84 -15.38 -0.85 15.98
CA ALA A 84 -14.27 0.10 16.02
C ALA A 84 -12.98 -0.55 16.55
N ASP A 85 -13.05 -1.39 17.58
CA ASP A 85 -11.90 -2.11 18.12
C ASP A 85 -11.22 -2.99 17.05
N ARG A 86 -12.01 -3.75 16.28
CA ARG A 86 -11.48 -4.60 15.21
C ARG A 86 -10.98 -3.79 14.00
N ILE A 87 -11.62 -2.66 13.71
CA ILE A 87 -11.15 -1.74 12.67
C ILE A 87 -9.82 -1.13 13.09
N GLY A 88 -9.68 -0.70 14.35
CA GLY A 88 -8.43 -0.17 14.89
C GLY A 88 -7.29 -1.17 14.76
N GLY A 89 -7.46 -2.40 15.26
CA GLY A 89 -6.43 -3.44 15.13
C GLY A 89 -6.05 -3.77 13.67
N PHE A 90 -6.97 -3.59 12.71
CA PHE A 90 -6.65 -3.73 11.30
C PHE A 90 -5.87 -2.51 10.77
N VAL A 91 -6.21 -1.30 11.17
CA VAL A 91 -5.49 -0.07 10.82
C VAL A 91 -4.07 -0.12 11.36
N ASP A 92 -3.89 -0.49 12.64
CA ASP A 92 -2.58 -0.70 13.26
C ASP A 92 -1.73 -1.70 12.45
N SER A 93 -2.33 -2.80 11.99
CA SER A 93 -1.63 -3.77 11.12
C SER A 93 -1.24 -3.23 9.75
N ILE A 94 -1.93 -2.21 9.23
CA ILE A 94 -1.55 -1.51 8.00
C ILE A 94 -0.35 -0.61 8.27
N GLU A 95 -0.34 0.11 9.39
CA GLU A 95 0.77 0.96 9.82
C GLU A 95 2.04 0.15 10.02
N ASP A 96 2.00 -0.94 10.77
CA ASP A 96 3.13 -1.85 10.97
C ASP A 96 3.73 -2.32 9.64
N ARG A 97 2.87 -2.71 8.69
CA ARG A 97 3.34 -3.14 7.36
C ARG A 97 3.86 -2.00 6.50
N MET A 98 3.44 -0.77 6.76
CA MET A 98 3.99 0.41 6.11
C MET A 98 5.40 0.71 6.63
N ASP A 99 5.59 0.63 7.96
CA ASP A 99 6.89 0.78 8.61
C ASP A 99 7.88 -0.29 8.12
N ASP A 100 7.43 -1.54 8.03
CA ASP A 100 8.22 -2.65 7.46
C ASP A 100 8.63 -2.35 6.00
N ALA A 101 7.71 -1.78 5.20
CA ALA A 101 7.99 -1.44 3.81
C ALA A 101 9.00 -0.28 3.68
N GLU A 102 8.95 0.71 4.55
CA GLU A 102 9.94 1.81 4.61
C GLU A 102 11.34 1.29 4.97
N ASP A 103 11.40 0.40 5.96
CA ASP A 103 12.65 -0.25 6.37
C ASP A 103 13.23 -1.14 5.26
N GLU A 104 12.40 -1.83 4.50
CA GLU A 104 12.81 -2.74 3.44
C GLU A 104 13.39 -1.99 2.23
N ILE A 105 12.80 -0.87 1.83
CA ILE A 105 13.29 -0.07 0.69
C ILE A 105 14.68 0.50 0.98
N SER A 106 14.98 0.78 2.26
CA SER A 106 16.28 1.29 2.71
C SER A 106 17.39 0.23 2.71
N LYS A 107 17.05 -1.07 2.78
CA LYS A 107 18.00 -2.20 2.98
C LYS A 107 18.37 -2.97 1.72
N ASP A 108 17.91 -2.58 0.56
CA ASP A 108 18.11 -3.27 -0.73
C ASP A 108 16.99 -4.27 -1.11
N LYS A 109 16.25 -3.88 -2.07
CA LYS A 109 15.35 -4.56 -3.03
C LYS A 109 14.97 -6.03 -2.75
N ALA A 110 14.10 -6.27 -1.79
CA ALA A 110 13.51 -7.61 -1.66
C ALA A 110 12.61 -7.94 -2.86
N PRO A 111 12.74 -9.17 -3.41
CA PRO A 111 11.86 -9.63 -4.50
C PRO A 111 10.39 -9.50 -4.11
N GLY A 112 9.56 -8.89 -4.98
CA GLY A 112 8.13 -8.74 -4.75
C GLY A 112 7.72 -7.51 -3.93
N PHE A 113 8.64 -6.62 -3.53
CA PHE A 113 8.32 -5.38 -2.81
C PHE A 113 7.21 -4.56 -3.49
N ARG A 114 7.33 -4.35 -4.81
CA ARG A 114 6.31 -3.65 -5.61
C ARG A 114 4.91 -4.28 -5.49
N GLN A 115 4.84 -5.61 -5.45
CA GLN A 115 3.56 -6.32 -5.34
C GLN A 115 2.95 -6.13 -3.95
N ARG A 116 3.78 -6.22 -2.88
CA ARG A 116 3.34 -6.01 -1.50
C ARG A 116 2.85 -4.58 -1.27
N LEU A 117 3.59 -3.58 -1.74
CA LEU A 117 3.18 -2.17 -1.66
C LEU A 117 1.88 -1.91 -2.43
N SER A 118 1.71 -2.51 -3.62
CA SER A 118 0.47 -2.40 -4.40
C SER A 118 -0.72 -3.08 -3.71
N ALA A 119 -0.51 -4.21 -3.03
CA ALA A 119 -1.53 -4.90 -2.25
C ALA A 119 -1.96 -4.04 -1.05
N LEU A 120 -1.00 -3.49 -0.31
CA LEU A 120 -1.24 -2.61 0.83
C LEU A 120 -2.07 -1.38 0.44
N ARG A 121 -1.70 -0.71 -0.66
CA ARG A 121 -2.48 0.42 -1.20
C ARG A 121 -3.92 0.04 -1.55
N ARG A 122 -4.13 -1.15 -2.08
CA ARG A 122 -5.48 -1.65 -2.40
C ARG A 122 -6.29 -1.87 -1.14
N GLN A 123 -5.71 -2.50 -0.11
CA GLN A 123 -6.36 -2.72 1.18
C GLN A 123 -6.79 -1.41 1.84
N VAL A 124 -5.89 -0.42 1.89
CA VAL A 124 -6.19 0.93 2.40
C VAL A 124 -7.39 1.54 1.65
N ALA A 125 -7.37 1.49 0.32
CA ALA A 125 -8.45 2.08 -0.49
C ALA A 125 -9.81 1.37 -0.28
N GLU A 126 -9.81 0.04 -0.15
CA GLU A 126 -11.02 -0.76 0.06
C GLU A 126 -11.66 -0.48 1.41
N VAL A 127 -10.87 -0.48 2.49
CA VAL A 127 -11.39 -0.19 3.83
C VAL A 127 -11.89 1.25 3.92
N ARG A 128 -11.11 2.21 3.44
CA ARG A 128 -11.51 3.62 3.42
C ARG A 128 -12.83 3.86 2.69
N ARG A 129 -13.09 3.14 1.61
CA ARG A 129 -14.35 3.20 0.84
C ARG A 129 -15.59 2.96 1.69
N PHE A 130 -15.46 2.16 2.75
CA PHE A 130 -16.56 1.82 3.65
C PHE A 130 -16.52 2.64 4.95
N LEU A 131 -15.34 2.96 5.48
CA LEU A 131 -15.23 3.73 6.72
C LEU A 131 -15.72 5.18 6.57
N ALA A 132 -15.44 5.84 5.45
CA ALA A 132 -15.91 7.21 5.25
C ALA A 132 -17.44 7.34 5.31
N PRO A 133 -18.26 6.56 4.57
CA PRO A 133 -19.71 6.60 4.75
C PRO A 133 -20.18 6.05 6.09
N GLN A 134 -19.41 5.21 6.79
CA GLN A 134 -19.74 4.73 8.13
C GLN A 134 -19.62 5.84 9.16
N ARG A 135 -18.57 6.65 9.13
CA ARG A 135 -18.44 7.86 9.94
C ARG A 135 -19.66 8.77 9.74
N ASP A 136 -20.02 9.05 8.48
CA ASP A 136 -21.17 9.91 8.16
C ASP A 136 -22.50 9.31 8.68
N ALA A 137 -22.60 7.97 8.69
CA ALA A 137 -23.76 7.28 9.27
C ALA A 137 -23.81 7.44 10.79
N LEU A 138 -22.68 7.31 11.49
CA LEU A 138 -22.57 7.48 12.93
C LEU A 138 -22.87 8.95 13.34
N ASP A 139 -22.31 9.91 12.62
CA ASP A 139 -22.58 11.35 12.85
C ASP A 139 -24.07 11.68 12.75
N ARG A 140 -24.80 11.05 11.81
CA ARG A 140 -26.27 11.25 11.72
C ARG A 140 -26.99 10.64 12.91
N LEU A 141 -26.60 9.45 13.34
CA LEU A 141 -27.19 8.79 14.51
C LEU A 141 -27.04 9.63 15.79
N THR A 142 -25.86 10.25 15.97
CA THR A 142 -25.61 11.10 17.14
C THR A 142 -26.40 12.43 17.13
N ARG A 143 -26.75 12.93 15.95
CA ARG A 143 -27.52 14.18 15.80
C ARG A 143 -29.03 13.97 15.84
N GLN A 144 -29.51 12.80 15.43
CA GLN A 144 -30.91 12.45 15.33
C GLN A 144 -31.25 11.39 16.39
N SER A 145 -30.97 11.70 17.67
CA SER A 145 -31.32 10.82 18.79
C SER A 145 -32.84 10.77 18.95
N GLY A 146 -33.38 9.55 18.97
CA GLY A 146 -34.77 9.25 19.26
C GLY A 146 -34.91 8.73 20.70
N PRO A 147 -36.13 8.35 21.11
CA PRO A 147 -36.43 7.86 22.47
C PRO A 147 -35.70 6.56 22.82
N TRP A 148 -35.13 5.86 21.80
CA TRP A 148 -34.35 4.62 21.92
C TRP A 148 -32.87 4.85 22.29
N LEU A 149 -32.42 6.12 22.40
CA LEU A 149 -31.02 6.47 22.70
C LEU A 149 -30.97 7.52 23.82
N SER A 150 -30.39 7.19 24.93
CA SER A 150 -30.13 8.10 26.04
C SER A 150 -29.00 9.09 25.73
N GLU A 151 -28.90 10.20 26.49
CA GLU A 151 -27.80 11.16 26.34
C GLU A 151 -26.40 10.54 26.55
N ALA A 152 -26.28 9.60 27.49
CA ALA A 152 -25.04 8.89 27.77
C ALA A 152 -24.63 8.01 26.58
N GLU A 153 -25.58 7.25 26.02
CA GLU A 153 -25.35 6.41 24.85
C GLU A 153 -25.01 7.25 23.61
N ALA A 154 -25.69 8.40 23.42
CA ALA A 154 -25.36 9.35 22.35
C ALA A 154 -23.96 9.94 22.50
N HIS A 155 -23.50 10.16 23.74
CA HIS A 155 -22.14 10.59 24.02
C HIS A 155 -21.11 9.50 23.64
N SER A 156 -21.35 8.25 24.04
CA SER A 156 -20.48 7.11 23.68
C SER A 156 -20.40 6.91 22.16
N LEU A 157 -21.54 7.03 21.45
CA LEU A 157 -21.56 6.97 19.98
C LEU A 157 -20.73 8.07 19.33
N ARG A 158 -20.71 9.28 19.90
CA ARG A 158 -19.84 10.37 19.41
C ARG A 158 -18.37 10.02 19.56
N GLN A 159 -17.98 9.47 20.71
CA GLN A 159 -16.60 9.03 20.92
C GLN A 159 -16.17 7.95 19.89
N GLU A 160 -17.06 7.02 19.58
CA GLU A 160 -16.76 6.01 18.55
C GLU A 160 -16.73 6.61 17.13
N ALA A 161 -17.57 7.60 16.81
CA ALA A 161 -17.49 8.32 15.55
C ALA A 161 -16.15 9.08 15.41
N ASP A 162 -15.66 9.66 16.49
CA ASP A 162 -14.36 10.32 16.54
C ASP A 162 -13.20 9.31 16.37
N ARG A 163 -13.34 8.10 16.93
CA ARG A 163 -12.37 7.00 16.69
C ARG A 163 -12.32 6.61 15.21
N ILE A 164 -13.46 6.43 14.56
CA ILE A 164 -13.53 6.14 13.13
C ILE A 164 -12.92 7.27 12.29
N THR A 165 -13.06 8.53 12.74
CA THR A 165 -12.43 9.67 12.07
C THR A 165 -10.91 9.57 12.14
N ARG A 166 -10.33 9.26 13.30
CA ARG A 166 -8.88 9.03 13.44
C ARG A 166 -8.41 7.89 12.54
N PHE A 167 -9.10 6.75 12.51
CA PHE A 167 -8.74 5.66 11.61
C PHE A 167 -8.76 6.05 10.12
N LEU A 168 -9.64 6.97 9.72
CA LEU A 168 -9.65 7.51 8.36
C LEU A 168 -8.42 8.40 8.09
N GLU A 169 -8.01 9.20 9.07
CA GLU A 169 -6.81 10.04 8.99
C GLU A 169 -5.54 9.16 8.89
N ASP A 170 -5.45 8.11 9.71
CA ASP A 170 -4.34 7.14 9.68
C ASP A 170 -4.27 6.40 8.33
N LEU A 171 -5.41 5.98 7.78
CA LEU A 171 -5.48 5.39 6.45
C LEU A 171 -5.11 6.37 5.32
N ASP A 172 -5.45 7.65 5.45
CA ASP A 172 -5.04 8.68 4.50
C ASP A 172 -3.52 8.91 4.57
N LEU A 173 -2.94 8.97 5.77
CA LEU A 173 -1.50 9.05 5.96
C LEU A 173 -0.79 7.81 5.38
N ALA A 174 -1.27 6.61 5.68
CA ALA A 174 -0.70 5.37 5.13
C ALA A 174 -0.75 5.36 3.59
N ARG A 175 -1.81 5.90 2.99
CA ARG A 175 -1.92 6.04 1.54
C ARG A 175 -0.86 7.01 0.97
N GLU A 176 -0.65 8.14 1.62
CA GLU A 176 0.35 9.13 1.20
C GLU A 176 1.77 8.56 1.33
N ARG A 177 2.09 7.92 2.44
CA ARG A 177 3.36 7.21 2.64
C ARG A 177 3.60 6.17 1.54
N ALA A 178 2.59 5.39 1.18
CA ALA A 178 2.70 4.40 0.10
C ALA A 178 2.95 5.03 -1.28
N VAL A 179 2.50 6.25 -1.54
CA VAL A 179 2.82 6.99 -2.77
C VAL A 179 4.29 7.40 -2.77
N VAL A 180 4.79 7.95 -1.67
CA VAL A 180 6.19 8.36 -1.53
C VAL A 180 7.13 7.16 -1.72
N LEU A 181 6.84 6.03 -1.07
CA LEU A 181 7.61 4.79 -1.24
C LEU A 181 7.62 4.28 -2.69
N GLN A 182 6.51 4.43 -3.39
CA GLN A 182 6.45 4.07 -4.82
C GLN A 182 7.35 4.97 -5.67
N GLU A 183 7.38 6.27 -5.41
CA GLU A 183 8.25 7.22 -6.11
C GLU A 183 9.72 6.92 -5.83
N GLU A 184 10.07 6.64 -4.57
CA GLU A 184 11.41 6.25 -4.17
C GLU A 184 11.86 4.96 -4.88
N LEU A 185 11.01 3.93 -4.91
CA LEU A 185 11.27 2.69 -5.62
C LEU A 185 11.55 2.93 -7.12
N LEU A 186 10.75 3.79 -7.77
CA LEU A 186 10.96 4.13 -9.18
C LEU A 186 12.28 4.86 -9.39
N SER A 187 12.64 5.76 -8.47
CA SER A 187 13.94 6.47 -8.50
C SER A 187 15.11 5.51 -8.37
N LEU A 188 15.05 4.55 -7.44
CA LEU A 188 16.08 3.52 -7.27
C LEU A 188 16.24 2.65 -8.51
N ILE A 189 15.13 2.22 -9.11
CA ILE A 189 15.16 1.44 -10.37
C ILE A 189 15.80 2.25 -11.49
N ALA A 190 15.45 3.53 -11.62
CA ALA A 190 16.03 4.42 -12.64
C ALA A 190 17.55 4.63 -12.43
N GLN A 191 17.98 4.80 -11.18
CA GLN A 191 19.40 4.92 -10.85
C GLN A 191 20.18 3.65 -11.21
N GLU A 192 19.62 2.47 -10.92
CA GLU A 192 20.26 1.19 -11.27
C GLU A 192 20.35 1.01 -12.80
N GLN A 193 19.30 1.33 -13.53
CA GLN A 193 19.30 1.29 -14.99
C GLN A 193 20.36 2.25 -15.57
N ASN A 194 20.44 3.48 -15.04
CA ASN A 194 21.44 4.43 -15.45
C ASN A 194 22.86 3.95 -15.18
N ALA A 195 23.13 3.34 -14.02
CA ALA A 195 24.42 2.76 -13.68
C ALA A 195 24.81 1.64 -14.67
N ARG A 196 23.88 0.74 -15.00
CA ARG A 196 24.11 -0.31 -16.00
C ARG A 196 24.37 0.25 -17.40
N MET A 197 23.59 1.23 -17.83
CA MET A 197 23.79 1.89 -19.13
C MET A 197 25.11 2.64 -19.18
N TYR A 198 25.51 3.25 -18.08
CA TYR A 198 26.81 3.89 -17.95
C TYR A 198 27.97 2.92 -18.20
N VAL A 199 27.98 1.77 -17.51
CA VAL A 199 28.99 0.74 -17.69
C VAL A 199 29.03 0.26 -19.16
N LEU A 200 27.86 0.00 -19.76
CA LEU A 200 27.78 -0.41 -21.17
C LEU A 200 28.35 0.65 -22.10
N SER A 201 28.04 1.93 -21.86
CA SER A 201 28.53 3.05 -22.65
C SER A 201 30.05 3.21 -22.56
N VAL A 202 30.63 3.05 -21.35
CA VAL A 202 32.08 3.09 -21.15
C VAL A 202 32.76 1.95 -21.90
N VAL A 203 32.22 0.73 -21.80
CA VAL A 203 32.75 -0.44 -22.53
C VAL A 203 32.69 -0.18 -24.05
N ALA A 204 31.56 0.27 -24.57
CA ALA A 204 31.41 0.58 -25.99
C ALA A 204 32.37 1.68 -26.45
N ALA A 205 32.54 2.74 -25.67
CA ALA A 205 33.43 3.85 -25.99
C ALA A 205 34.92 3.46 -26.05
N ILE A 206 35.32 2.43 -25.32
CA ILE A 206 36.68 1.87 -25.38
C ILE A 206 36.81 0.90 -26.55
N PHE A 207 35.87 -0.02 -26.71
CA PHE A 207 36.00 -1.10 -27.71
C PHE A 207 35.74 -0.64 -29.12
N LEU A 208 34.88 0.36 -29.39
CA LEU A 208 34.54 0.82 -30.74
C LEU A 208 35.75 1.39 -31.49
N PRO A 209 36.60 2.28 -30.92
CA PRO A 209 37.81 2.73 -31.58
C PRO A 209 38.83 1.61 -31.79
N LEU A 210 38.98 0.70 -30.81
CA LEU A 210 39.86 -0.44 -30.93
C LEU A 210 39.45 -1.41 -32.04
N THR A 211 38.12 -1.65 -32.16
CA THR A 211 37.56 -2.46 -33.26
C THR A 211 37.79 -1.81 -34.62
N PHE A 212 37.65 -0.47 -34.66
CA PHE A 212 37.94 0.27 -35.89
C PHE A 212 39.42 0.13 -36.31
N VAL A 213 40.34 0.28 -35.37
CA VAL A 213 41.79 0.10 -35.67
C VAL A 213 42.09 -1.31 -36.12
N THR A 214 41.56 -2.34 -35.44
CA THR A 214 41.75 -3.74 -35.85
C THR A 214 41.13 -4.05 -37.21
N GLY A 215 39.94 -3.49 -37.50
CA GLY A 215 39.26 -3.62 -38.78
C GLY A 215 40.06 -2.97 -39.91
N LEU A 216 40.60 -1.75 -39.67
CA LEU A 216 41.41 -1.02 -40.64
C LEU A 216 42.70 -1.80 -40.97
N LEU A 217 43.43 -2.29 -39.97
CA LEU A 217 44.67 -3.06 -40.14
C LEU A 217 44.42 -4.50 -40.64
N GLY A 218 43.21 -5.02 -40.48
CA GLY A 218 42.80 -6.34 -40.97
C GLY A 218 42.29 -6.35 -42.43
N MET A 219 42.21 -5.20 -43.11
CA MET A 219 41.75 -5.14 -44.50
C MET A 219 42.82 -5.67 -45.45
N ASN A 220 42.40 -6.56 -46.38
CA ASN A 220 43.27 -7.09 -47.44
C ASN A 220 43.34 -6.11 -48.65
N VAL A 221 43.63 -4.82 -48.39
CA VAL A 221 43.73 -3.78 -49.42
C VAL A 221 45.20 -3.39 -49.57
N GLY A 222 45.69 -3.32 -50.83
CA GLY A 222 47.07 -2.92 -51.11
C GLY A 222 47.30 -1.46 -50.67
N GLY A 223 48.52 -1.17 -50.15
CA GLY A 223 48.93 0.17 -49.70
C GLY A 223 48.85 0.42 -48.19
N LEU A 224 48.45 -0.56 -47.37
CA LEU A 224 48.55 -0.43 -45.92
C LEU A 224 50.02 -0.50 -45.49
N PRO A 225 50.50 0.46 -44.64
CA PRO A 225 51.87 0.45 -44.16
C PRO A 225 52.10 -0.76 -43.22
N GLY A 226 53.17 -1.54 -43.47
CA GLY A 226 53.58 -2.61 -42.59
C GLY A 226 53.07 -4.01 -42.93
N LEU A 227 52.35 -4.24 -44.04
CA LEU A 227 51.82 -5.54 -44.46
C LEU A 227 52.94 -6.57 -44.74
N GLU A 228 54.08 -6.13 -45.25
CA GLU A 228 55.24 -7.00 -45.54
C GLU A 228 56.28 -7.02 -44.40
N SER A 229 56.04 -6.30 -43.30
CA SER A 229 57.00 -6.19 -42.21
C SER A 229 56.84 -7.38 -41.21
N PRO A 230 57.92 -8.07 -40.84
CA PRO A 230 57.87 -9.15 -39.87
C PRO A 230 57.47 -8.67 -38.44
N VAL A 231 57.50 -7.36 -38.17
CA VAL A 231 57.10 -6.72 -36.90
C VAL A 231 55.75 -6.00 -36.97
N GLY A 232 55.06 -6.07 -38.13
CA GLY A 232 53.77 -5.37 -38.33
C GLY A 232 52.71 -5.74 -37.29
N PHE A 233 52.63 -6.99 -36.90
CA PHE A 233 51.71 -7.48 -35.81
C PHE A 233 52.04 -6.84 -34.46
N ALA A 234 53.33 -6.79 -34.09
CA ALA A 234 53.77 -6.19 -32.83
C ALA A 234 53.43 -4.68 -32.78
N TRP A 235 53.63 -3.95 -33.89
CA TRP A 235 53.21 -2.53 -33.98
C TRP A 235 51.70 -2.34 -33.87
N SER A 236 50.89 -3.19 -34.43
CA SER A 236 49.40 -3.12 -34.27
C SER A 236 48.98 -3.32 -32.84
N ILE A 237 49.58 -4.21 -32.08
CA ILE A 237 49.33 -4.44 -30.64
C ILE A 237 49.72 -3.15 -29.88
N VAL A 238 50.88 -2.56 -30.13
CA VAL A 238 51.34 -1.35 -29.44
C VAL A 238 50.35 -0.18 -29.72
N ILE A 239 49.91 0.00 -30.95
CA ILE A 239 48.91 1.02 -31.31
C ILE A 239 47.59 0.80 -30.51
N MET A 240 47.08 -0.44 -30.41
CA MET A 240 45.87 -0.74 -29.65
C MET A 240 46.05 -0.44 -28.15
N ILE A 241 47.18 -0.83 -27.57
CA ILE A 241 47.44 -0.55 -26.14
C ILE A 241 47.52 0.98 -25.90
N VAL A 242 48.25 1.72 -26.72
CA VAL A 242 48.36 3.16 -26.61
C VAL A 242 47.00 3.84 -26.78
N THR A 243 46.21 3.41 -27.75
CA THR A 243 44.84 3.93 -27.96
C THR A 243 43.97 3.65 -26.76
N GLY A 244 44.00 2.44 -26.21
CA GLY A 244 43.23 2.07 -25.01
C GLY A 244 43.63 2.89 -23.77
N ILE A 245 44.94 3.09 -23.57
CA ILE A 245 45.45 3.93 -22.47
C ILE A 245 45.02 5.39 -22.66
N CYS A 246 45.18 5.95 -23.84
CA CYS A 246 44.78 7.31 -24.13
C CYS A 246 43.28 7.54 -23.90
N LEU A 247 42.43 6.64 -24.35
CA LEU A 247 41.00 6.70 -24.11
C LEU A 247 40.66 6.62 -22.63
N SER A 248 41.27 5.68 -21.89
CA SER A 248 41.06 5.55 -20.45
C SER A 248 41.48 6.82 -19.69
N LEU A 249 42.64 7.41 -20.03
CA LEU A 249 43.09 8.68 -19.46
C LEU A 249 42.17 9.83 -19.80
N PHE A 250 41.68 9.89 -21.05
CA PHE A 250 40.71 10.92 -21.49
C PHE A 250 39.42 10.84 -20.70
N PHE A 251 38.84 9.65 -20.55
CA PHE A 251 37.60 9.48 -19.78
C PHE A 251 37.82 9.82 -18.30
N ARG A 252 38.96 9.41 -17.72
CA ARG A 252 39.32 9.78 -16.33
C ARG A 252 39.48 11.29 -16.17
N TRP A 253 40.12 11.99 -17.13
CA TRP A 253 40.25 13.44 -17.09
C TRP A 253 38.89 14.18 -17.21
N LYS A 254 37.97 13.66 -18.01
CA LYS A 254 36.60 14.16 -18.13
C LYS A 254 35.70 13.78 -16.97
N LYS A 255 36.21 13.04 -15.97
CA LYS A 255 35.43 12.49 -14.85
C LYS A 255 34.25 11.60 -15.30
N TRP A 256 34.48 10.87 -16.40
CA TRP A 256 33.53 9.87 -16.90
C TRP A 256 33.87 8.46 -16.39
N LEU A 257 35.00 8.30 -15.75
CA LEU A 257 35.48 7.10 -15.06
C LEU A 257 35.90 7.47 -13.63
#